data_fb74c30d3ab49f23d7eb6439f5c51db3
#
_entry.id   fb74c30d3ab49f23d7eb6439f5c51db3
#
_cell.length_a   1.000
_cell.length_b   1.000
_cell.length_c   1.000
_cell.angle_alpha   90.00
_cell.angle_beta   90.00
_cell.angle_gamma   90.00
#
_symmetry.space_group_name_H-M   'P 1'
#
loop_
_entity.id
_entity.type
_entity.pdbx_description
1 polymer ?
#
loop_
_entity_poly.entity_id
_entity_poly.type
_entity_poly.pdbx_seq_one_letter_code
_entity_poly.pdbx_strand_id
1 'polypeptide(L)'
;MEEKEKKYHEDLEDEDLIPTPPDGGWGWMVTFASLICNFIVDGIGYAFGVLLPFFAEHFEESKGKVSLVGSLLCGVSLCSGPIASGLVNKFGCRPVTIAGSIIASVGFLLGSFAPNLNILILTYGVLGGLGFGLIYLPSIVTVGFYFEKRRAAATGIALCGSGIGTFVFSPLNDYLLGLYGWRNLLFIQSGIILNGVVCGMLMRPLKVKPRKRSKNDTLNNDAKKMSEESRQRTESDPDVYERNILTDLQSKDPSIREITNGRGSLPEVHYVSTKSNEIISNMKETFQPLIKKEIIPRTNRSRADSQPSVMQHRVDFARPMYKKDIFYGGSIDRIPQFRSQPNVHSYVASITSIPGIDEPERSSVWDKCTCLPKTVTDILKEMLDFSLMLKISFFMLFIGNFFACTGYFIPFSYIVDRAVQMGISSSNAAFLLSIIGITNTIGRVLCGFLADLSFVNPLILNNAMLVLSAAVLFLEPLCTTYAMLVGFSVIYGLCIAAYTSMTSPIICDLLGIGKLSNAFGLLILARGVSGIYGPPLAGAVFQATNNYDASFYLGGGMYLLSAVCHMVLHFPCIKKEEQRKELDIR
;
A
#
# COMPACT_ATOMS: atom_id res chain seq x y z
N MET A 1 2.94 28.92 29.07
CA MET A 1 1.79 29.31 28.26
C MET A 1 2.21 29.67 26.84
N GLU A 2 3.17 30.57 26.65
CA GLU A 2 3.71 30.93 25.31
C GLU A 2 4.23 29.74 24.48
N GLU A 3 4.80 28.72 25.10
CA GLU A 3 5.31 27.53 24.41
C GLU A 3 4.19 26.62 23.89
N LYS A 4 3.05 26.54 24.58
CA LYS A 4 1.84 25.83 24.14
C LYS A 4 1.10 26.60 23.04
N GLU A 5 1.03 27.91 23.12
CA GLU A 5 0.46 28.75 22.07
C GLU A 5 1.32 28.72 20.79
N LYS A 6 2.64 28.72 20.94
CA LYS A 6 3.57 28.62 19.82
C LYS A 6 3.45 27.26 19.13
N LYS A 7 3.34 26.17 19.89
CA LYS A 7 3.11 24.83 19.38
C LYS A 7 1.75 24.69 18.70
N TYR A 8 0.70 25.28 19.26
CA TYR A 8 -0.65 25.28 18.67
C TYR A 8 -0.72 26.13 17.38
N HIS A 9 0.01 27.22 17.28
CA HIS A 9 0.15 28.00 16.05
C HIS A 9 1.01 27.28 15.00
N GLU A 10 2.09 26.58 15.39
CA GLU A 10 2.88 25.73 14.52
C GLU A 10 2.05 24.56 13.97
N ASP A 11 1.27 23.87 14.80
CA ASP A 11 0.39 22.76 14.40
C ASP A 11 -0.72 23.23 13.42
N LEU A 12 -1.25 24.44 13.56
CA LEU A 12 -2.24 25.03 12.64
C LEU A 12 -1.62 25.48 11.29
N GLU A 13 -0.36 25.92 11.30
CA GLU A 13 0.35 26.25 10.07
C GLU A 13 0.75 25.00 9.29
N ASP A 14 1.04 23.88 9.97
CA ASP A 14 1.38 22.61 9.37
C ASP A 14 0.17 21.91 8.73
N GLU A 15 -1.04 21.99 9.31
CA GLU A 15 -2.27 21.48 8.69
C GLU A 15 -2.58 22.16 7.34
N ASP A 16 -2.27 23.45 7.20
CA ASP A 16 -2.47 24.21 5.95
C ASP A 16 -1.46 23.85 4.83
N LEU A 17 -0.39 23.10 5.17
CA LEU A 17 0.66 22.70 4.23
C LEU A 17 0.39 21.36 3.54
N ILE A 18 -0.58 20.57 4.02
CA ILE A 18 -0.89 19.25 3.47
C ILE A 18 -1.62 19.39 2.13
N PRO A 19 -1.11 18.76 1.03
CA PRO A 19 -1.76 18.84 -0.26
C PRO A 19 -3.10 18.11 -0.25
N THR A 20 -4.19 18.82 -0.51
CA THR A 20 -5.51 18.22 -0.65
C THR A 20 -5.62 17.52 -2.01
N PRO A 21 -6.00 16.22 -2.04
CA PRO A 21 -6.24 15.50 -3.27
C PRO A 21 -7.34 16.19 -4.10
N PRO A 22 -7.13 16.41 -5.42
CA PRO A 22 -8.11 17.12 -6.25
C PRO A 22 -9.35 16.30 -6.58
N ASP A 23 -9.35 14.97 -6.36
CA ASP A 23 -10.45 14.03 -6.63
C ASP A 23 -11.06 14.14 -8.04
N GLY A 24 -10.28 14.61 -9.02
CA GLY A 24 -10.73 14.81 -10.40
C GLY A 24 -9.76 15.60 -11.26
N GLY A 25 -10.25 16.21 -12.33
CA GLY A 25 -9.47 17.05 -13.25
C GLY A 25 -8.25 16.31 -13.83
N TRP A 26 -7.04 16.85 -13.62
CA TRP A 26 -5.80 16.22 -14.09
C TRP A 26 -5.54 14.82 -13.51
N GLY A 27 -6.16 14.49 -12.37
CA GLY A 27 -6.08 13.15 -11.78
C GLY A 27 -6.50 12.03 -12.73
N TRP A 28 -7.50 12.26 -13.59
CA TRP A 28 -7.91 11.28 -14.59
C TRP A 28 -6.87 11.05 -15.69
N MET A 29 -6.10 12.09 -16.06
CA MET A 29 -4.96 11.95 -16.96
C MET A 29 -3.84 11.13 -16.32
N VAL A 30 -3.62 11.31 -15.02
CA VAL A 30 -2.68 10.49 -14.25
C VAL A 30 -3.16 9.03 -14.16
N THR A 31 -4.46 8.80 -13.95
CA THR A 31 -5.06 7.45 -13.97
C THR A 31 -4.87 6.78 -15.33
N PHE A 32 -5.09 7.52 -16.41
CA PHE A 32 -4.84 7.01 -17.77
C PHE A 32 -3.35 6.68 -18.01
N ALA A 33 -2.44 7.57 -17.59
CA ALA A 33 -1.01 7.30 -17.67
C ALA A 33 -0.61 6.06 -16.85
N SER A 34 -1.18 5.89 -15.66
CA SER A 34 -0.99 4.70 -14.83
C SER A 34 -1.54 3.44 -15.50
N LEU A 35 -2.72 3.49 -16.12
CA LEU A 35 -3.27 2.39 -16.90
C LEU A 35 -2.30 1.95 -18.01
N ILE A 36 -1.73 2.90 -18.78
CA ILE A 36 -0.76 2.58 -19.83
C ILE A 36 0.55 2.01 -19.24
N CYS A 37 1.02 2.52 -18.10
CA CYS A 37 2.18 1.94 -17.42
C CYS A 37 1.94 0.47 -17.02
N ASN A 38 0.79 0.16 -16.41
CA ASN A 38 0.42 -1.21 -16.04
C ASN A 38 0.18 -2.09 -17.29
N PHE A 39 -0.40 -1.52 -18.36
CA PHE A 39 -0.59 -2.20 -19.65
C PHE A 39 0.77 -2.67 -20.22
N ILE A 40 1.79 -1.82 -20.19
CA ILE A 40 3.13 -2.16 -20.71
C ILE A 40 3.83 -3.16 -19.78
N VAL A 41 3.93 -2.86 -18.49
CA VAL A 41 4.73 -3.63 -17.53
C VAL A 41 4.17 -5.05 -17.34
N ASP A 42 2.92 -5.15 -16.94
CA ASP A 42 2.29 -6.44 -16.67
C ASP A 42 1.93 -7.17 -17.96
N GLY A 43 1.54 -6.43 -19.01
CA GLY A 43 1.21 -7.01 -20.30
C GLY A 43 2.39 -7.74 -20.93
N ILE A 44 3.56 -7.12 -20.96
CA ILE A 44 4.79 -7.76 -21.47
C ILE A 44 5.23 -8.90 -20.53
N GLY A 45 5.18 -8.66 -19.20
CA GLY A 45 5.61 -9.64 -18.20
C GLY A 45 4.80 -10.93 -18.25
N TYR A 46 3.47 -10.85 -18.30
CA TYR A 46 2.58 -12.02 -18.31
C TYR A 46 2.50 -12.70 -19.68
N ALA A 47 2.79 -11.98 -20.76
CA ALA A 47 2.87 -12.57 -22.10
C ALA A 47 4.19 -13.32 -22.36
N PHE A 48 5.12 -13.41 -21.40
CA PHE A 48 6.39 -14.12 -21.54
C PHE A 48 6.21 -15.61 -21.91
N GLY A 49 5.12 -16.25 -21.46
CA GLY A 49 4.83 -17.65 -21.79
C GLY A 49 4.80 -17.97 -23.28
N VAL A 50 4.51 -16.97 -24.15
CA VAL A 50 4.57 -17.10 -25.61
C VAL A 50 6.02 -17.23 -26.10
N LEU A 51 6.97 -16.55 -25.45
CA LEU A 51 8.39 -16.56 -25.82
C LEU A 51 9.15 -17.79 -25.32
N LEU A 52 8.66 -18.43 -24.25
CA LEU A 52 9.35 -19.52 -23.58
C LEU A 52 9.72 -20.69 -24.50
N PRO A 53 8.83 -21.25 -25.33
CA PRO A 53 9.17 -22.36 -26.22
C PRO A 53 10.23 -21.96 -27.25
N PHE A 54 10.16 -20.76 -27.82
CA PHE A 54 11.12 -20.26 -28.80
C PHE A 54 12.52 -20.04 -28.21
N PHE A 55 12.61 -19.53 -26.97
CA PHE A 55 13.89 -19.40 -26.30
C PHE A 55 14.49 -20.76 -25.94
N ALA A 56 13.64 -21.73 -25.53
CA ALA A 56 14.11 -23.08 -25.22
C ALA A 56 14.69 -23.78 -26.46
N GLU A 57 14.05 -23.63 -27.61
CA GLU A 57 14.53 -24.18 -28.89
C GLU A 57 15.79 -23.44 -29.37
N HIS A 58 15.79 -22.09 -29.33
CA HIS A 58 16.90 -21.29 -29.88
C HIS A 58 18.20 -21.45 -29.11
N PHE A 59 18.12 -21.52 -27.75
CA PHE A 59 19.30 -21.64 -26.89
C PHE A 59 19.64 -23.10 -26.55
N GLU A 60 18.84 -24.06 -26.98
CA GLU A 60 18.96 -25.51 -26.68
C GLU A 60 19.07 -25.77 -25.16
N GLU A 61 18.33 -24.97 -24.38
CA GLU A 61 18.37 -24.99 -22.90
C GLU A 61 17.05 -25.51 -22.34
N SER A 62 17.14 -25.99 -21.10
CA SER A 62 15.97 -26.51 -20.40
C SER A 62 14.89 -25.45 -20.17
N LYS A 63 13.62 -25.82 -20.27
CA LYS A 63 12.48 -24.92 -20.03
C LYS A 63 12.49 -24.29 -18.64
N GLY A 64 12.99 -25.02 -17.63
CA GLY A 64 13.18 -24.49 -16.28
C GLY A 64 14.22 -23.36 -16.23
N LYS A 65 15.35 -23.49 -16.95
CA LYS A 65 16.37 -22.43 -17.03
C LYS A 65 15.88 -21.25 -17.85
N VAL A 66 15.16 -21.49 -18.94
CA VAL A 66 14.58 -20.43 -19.78
C VAL A 66 13.51 -19.65 -19.04
N SER A 67 12.70 -20.31 -18.21
CA SER A 67 11.68 -19.62 -17.42
C SER A 67 12.25 -18.60 -16.44
N LEU A 68 13.54 -18.72 -16.06
CA LEU A 68 14.25 -17.69 -15.26
C LEU A 68 14.21 -16.31 -15.93
N VAL A 69 14.18 -16.21 -17.25
CA VAL A 69 14.12 -14.93 -17.97
C VAL A 69 12.87 -14.15 -17.59
N GLY A 70 11.68 -14.77 -17.71
CA GLY A 70 10.41 -14.14 -17.36
C GLY A 70 10.19 -14.05 -15.84
N SER A 71 10.65 -15.06 -15.10
CA SER A 71 10.55 -15.08 -13.64
C SER A 71 11.33 -13.95 -12.99
N LEU A 72 12.53 -13.66 -13.45
CA LEU A 72 13.34 -12.55 -12.98
C LEU A 72 12.74 -11.21 -13.40
N LEU A 73 12.17 -11.10 -14.61
CA LEU A 73 11.48 -9.88 -15.03
C LEU A 73 10.39 -9.50 -14.03
N CYS A 74 9.48 -10.42 -13.73
CA CYS A 74 8.38 -10.18 -12.80
C CYS A 74 8.84 -10.11 -11.33
N GLY A 75 9.72 -11.02 -10.91
CA GLY A 75 10.16 -11.13 -9.54
C GLY A 75 11.06 -9.97 -9.09
N VAL A 76 12.02 -9.55 -9.93
CA VAL A 76 12.87 -8.38 -9.65
C VAL A 76 12.04 -7.10 -9.65
N SER A 77 11.02 -7.00 -10.54
CA SER A 77 10.09 -5.88 -10.55
C SER A 77 9.40 -5.72 -9.19
N LEU A 78 8.90 -6.80 -8.62
CA LEU A 78 8.25 -6.80 -7.30
C LEU A 78 9.27 -6.57 -6.17
N CYS A 79 10.43 -7.25 -6.19
CA CYS A 79 11.49 -7.09 -5.18
C CYS A 79 12.05 -5.66 -5.12
N SER A 80 12.04 -4.93 -6.21
CA SER A 80 12.49 -3.53 -6.27
C SER A 80 11.49 -2.54 -5.64
N GLY A 81 10.29 -2.98 -5.25
CA GLY A 81 9.23 -2.15 -4.67
C GLY A 81 9.68 -1.25 -3.52
N PRO A 82 10.30 -1.76 -2.46
CA PRO A 82 10.80 -0.93 -1.36
C PRO A 82 11.83 0.12 -1.79
N ILE A 83 12.73 -0.23 -2.71
CA ILE A 83 13.72 0.71 -3.28
C ILE A 83 13.02 1.78 -4.10
N ALA A 84 12.08 1.39 -4.95
CA ALA A 84 11.27 2.31 -5.75
C ALA A 84 10.47 3.27 -4.86
N SER A 85 9.90 2.79 -3.74
CA SER A 85 9.20 3.62 -2.74
C SER A 85 10.11 4.69 -2.15
N GLY A 86 11.33 4.32 -1.74
CA GLY A 86 12.32 5.27 -1.22
C GLY A 86 12.71 6.33 -2.25
N LEU A 87 12.92 5.92 -3.51
CA LEU A 87 13.24 6.83 -4.61
C LEU A 87 12.06 7.77 -4.94
N VAL A 88 10.83 7.24 -4.95
CA VAL A 88 9.60 8.04 -5.14
C VAL A 88 9.46 9.09 -4.05
N ASN A 89 9.73 8.74 -2.80
CA ASN A 89 9.64 9.68 -1.70
C ASN A 89 10.68 10.80 -1.80
N LYS A 90 11.89 10.48 -2.29
CA LYS A 90 12.97 11.46 -2.45
C LYS A 90 12.80 12.34 -3.69
N PHE A 91 12.56 11.73 -4.85
CA PHE A 91 12.60 12.40 -6.15
C PHE A 91 11.20 12.67 -6.72
N GLY A 92 10.16 12.04 -6.18
CA GLY A 92 8.80 12.09 -6.72
C GLY A 92 8.54 11.00 -7.78
N CYS A 93 7.25 10.77 -8.09
CA CYS A 93 6.84 9.69 -9.01
C CYS A 93 7.34 9.93 -10.45
N ARG A 94 7.28 11.18 -10.94
CA ARG A 94 7.62 11.54 -12.33
C ARG A 94 9.02 11.11 -12.74
N PRO A 95 10.13 11.56 -12.08
CA PRO A 95 11.48 11.21 -12.52
C PRO A 95 11.79 9.72 -12.33
N VAL A 96 11.21 9.07 -11.32
CA VAL A 96 11.42 7.63 -11.06
C VAL A 96 10.79 6.80 -12.18
N THR A 97 9.56 7.11 -12.61
CA THR A 97 8.91 6.43 -13.75
C THR A 97 9.69 6.62 -15.05
N ILE A 98 10.18 7.84 -15.32
CA ILE A 98 10.98 8.14 -16.52
C ILE A 98 12.28 7.33 -16.50
N ALA A 99 13.01 7.34 -15.39
CA ALA A 99 14.24 6.56 -15.23
C ALA A 99 14.00 5.06 -15.39
N GLY A 100 12.92 4.54 -14.76
CA GLY A 100 12.51 3.14 -14.90
C GLY A 100 12.24 2.74 -16.35
N SER A 101 11.52 3.61 -17.09
CA SER A 101 11.21 3.35 -18.51
C SER A 101 12.47 3.30 -19.39
N ILE A 102 13.43 4.17 -19.13
CA ILE A 102 14.71 4.17 -19.85
C ILE A 102 15.51 2.91 -19.50
N ILE A 103 15.62 2.57 -18.20
CA ILE A 103 16.34 1.37 -17.76
C ILE A 103 15.74 0.10 -18.36
N ALA A 104 14.42 -0.05 -18.32
CA ALA A 104 13.74 -1.20 -18.89
C ALA A 104 13.93 -1.28 -20.40
N SER A 105 13.76 -0.16 -21.12
CA SER A 105 13.97 -0.10 -22.56
C SER A 105 15.39 -0.50 -22.95
N VAL A 106 16.41 0.01 -22.25
CA VAL A 106 17.81 -0.37 -22.45
C VAL A 106 18.01 -1.87 -22.16
N GLY A 107 17.39 -2.40 -21.11
CA GLY A 107 17.45 -3.83 -20.79
C GLY A 107 16.93 -4.71 -21.91
N PHE A 108 15.77 -4.37 -22.49
CA PHE A 108 15.17 -5.09 -23.62
C PHE A 108 15.98 -4.91 -24.92
N LEU A 109 16.48 -3.70 -25.16
CA LEU A 109 17.36 -3.41 -26.29
C LEU A 109 18.63 -4.25 -26.24
N LEU A 110 19.32 -4.28 -25.10
CA LEU A 110 20.51 -5.13 -24.92
C LEU A 110 20.17 -6.61 -25.02
N GLY A 111 18.98 -7.00 -24.53
CA GLY A 111 18.46 -8.36 -24.67
C GLY A 111 18.32 -8.81 -26.12
N SER A 112 17.96 -7.90 -27.03
CA SER A 112 17.85 -8.22 -28.48
C SER A 112 19.18 -8.64 -29.11
N PHE A 113 20.30 -8.22 -28.54
CA PHE A 113 21.66 -8.57 -28.97
C PHE A 113 22.27 -9.72 -28.13
N ALA A 114 21.54 -10.34 -27.21
CA ALA A 114 22.06 -11.36 -26.33
C ALA A 114 22.61 -12.57 -27.12
N PRO A 115 23.91 -12.94 -26.95
CA PRO A 115 24.51 -14.09 -27.63
C PRO A 115 24.18 -15.42 -26.93
N ASN A 116 23.82 -15.40 -25.65
CA ASN A 116 23.50 -16.58 -24.87
C ASN A 116 22.40 -16.29 -23.84
N LEU A 117 21.80 -17.35 -23.30
CA LEU A 117 20.71 -17.25 -22.32
C LEU A 117 21.08 -16.49 -21.06
N ASN A 118 22.32 -16.61 -20.56
CA ASN A 118 22.73 -15.94 -19.31
C ASN A 118 22.74 -14.42 -19.47
N ILE A 119 23.17 -13.90 -20.62
CA ILE A 119 23.11 -12.46 -20.91
C ILE A 119 21.65 -12.02 -21.07
N LEU A 120 20.81 -12.83 -21.71
CA LEU A 120 19.37 -12.55 -21.81
C LEU A 120 18.72 -12.49 -20.40
N ILE A 121 19.05 -13.42 -19.50
CA ILE A 121 18.60 -13.41 -18.10
C ILE A 121 19.01 -12.11 -17.42
N LEU A 122 20.24 -11.63 -17.59
CA LEU A 122 20.73 -10.41 -16.97
C LEU A 122 20.05 -9.15 -17.55
N THR A 123 19.96 -9.06 -18.88
CA THR A 123 19.47 -7.85 -19.55
C THR A 123 17.96 -7.76 -19.53
N TYR A 124 17.27 -8.77 -20.04
CA TYR A 124 15.81 -8.81 -20.07
C TYR A 124 15.23 -9.02 -18.65
N GLY A 125 15.73 -10.07 -17.93
CA GLY A 125 15.18 -10.46 -16.62
C GLY A 125 15.51 -9.45 -15.53
N VAL A 126 16.80 -9.22 -15.25
CA VAL A 126 17.21 -8.40 -14.10
C VAL A 126 17.09 -6.92 -14.41
N LEU A 127 17.72 -6.43 -15.48
CA LEU A 127 17.71 -5.00 -15.81
C LEU A 127 16.31 -4.52 -16.23
N GLY A 128 15.62 -5.31 -17.06
CA GLY A 128 14.23 -5.07 -17.45
C GLY A 128 13.30 -5.08 -16.24
N GLY A 129 13.45 -6.07 -15.34
CA GLY A 129 12.67 -6.18 -14.09
C GLY A 129 12.87 -5.00 -13.15
N LEU A 130 14.12 -4.56 -12.96
CA LEU A 130 14.39 -3.37 -12.15
C LEU A 130 13.69 -2.13 -12.72
N GLY A 131 13.77 -1.93 -14.04
CA GLY A 131 13.08 -0.83 -14.71
C GLY A 131 11.56 -0.93 -14.58
N PHE A 132 10.98 -2.11 -14.70
CA PHE A 132 9.55 -2.36 -14.54
C PHE A 132 9.07 -2.04 -13.13
N GLY A 133 9.81 -2.38 -12.07
CA GLY A 133 9.45 -2.02 -10.71
C GLY A 133 9.49 -0.50 -10.46
N LEU A 134 10.44 0.20 -11.12
CA LEU A 134 10.51 1.67 -11.09
C LEU A 134 9.41 2.36 -11.92
N ILE A 135 8.68 1.65 -12.77
CA ILE A 135 7.49 2.14 -13.48
C ILE A 135 6.23 1.80 -12.70
N TYR A 136 6.09 0.55 -12.29
CA TYR A 136 4.88 -0.02 -11.69
C TYR A 136 4.48 0.69 -10.40
N LEU A 137 5.39 0.76 -9.43
CA LEU A 137 5.08 1.30 -8.11
C LEU A 137 4.72 2.80 -8.15
N PRO A 138 5.48 3.70 -8.80
CA PRO A 138 5.10 5.10 -8.90
C PRO A 138 3.76 5.31 -9.60
N SER A 139 3.41 4.47 -10.57
CA SER A 139 2.14 4.58 -11.30
C SER A 139 0.94 4.40 -10.37
N ILE A 140 0.98 3.44 -9.45
CA ILE A 140 -0.08 3.20 -8.46
C ILE A 140 -0.10 4.28 -7.38
N VAL A 141 1.09 4.61 -6.84
CA VAL A 141 1.24 5.62 -5.78
C VAL A 141 0.71 6.98 -6.23
N THR A 142 0.97 7.39 -7.47
CA THR A 142 0.50 8.68 -7.99
C THR A 142 -1.02 8.75 -8.02
N VAL A 143 -1.70 7.68 -8.43
CA VAL A 143 -3.18 7.62 -8.43
C VAL A 143 -3.72 7.77 -7.01
N GLY A 144 -3.18 7.01 -6.04
CA GLY A 144 -3.56 7.12 -4.62
C GLY A 144 -3.31 8.50 -4.02
N PHE A 145 -2.36 9.28 -4.57
CA PHE A 145 -2.05 10.63 -4.14
C PHE A 145 -3.00 11.68 -4.73
N TYR A 146 -3.53 11.45 -5.93
CA TYR A 146 -4.48 12.35 -6.61
C TYR A 146 -5.94 12.16 -6.20
N PHE A 147 -6.31 10.97 -5.70
CA PHE A 147 -7.68 10.62 -5.35
C PHE A 147 -7.81 10.19 -3.89
N GLU A 148 -8.89 10.66 -3.25
CA GLU A 148 -9.29 10.25 -1.92
C GLU A 148 -10.68 9.58 -1.97
N LYS A 149 -11.73 10.35 -2.25
CA LYS A 149 -13.10 9.84 -2.33
C LYS A 149 -13.32 8.83 -3.46
N ARG A 150 -12.67 9.06 -4.62
CA ARG A 150 -12.78 8.20 -5.82
C ARG A 150 -11.59 7.27 -6.00
N ARG A 151 -10.80 7.03 -4.93
CA ARG A 151 -9.55 6.26 -4.99
C ARG A 151 -9.78 4.84 -5.51
N ALA A 152 -10.79 4.11 -4.99
CA ALA A 152 -11.08 2.74 -5.40
C ALA A 152 -11.35 2.65 -6.93
N ALA A 153 -12.16 3.56 -7.46
CA ALA A 153 -12.47 3.59 -8.89
C ALA A 153 -11.23 3.95 -9.73
N ALA A 154 -10.47 4.97 -9.34
CA ALA A 154 -9.29 5.41 -10.06
C ALA A 154 -8.17 4.35 -10.06
N THR A 155 -7.92 3.73 -8.90
CA THR A 155 -6.93 2.64 -8.77
C THR A 155 -7.40 1.39 -9.53
N GLY A 156 -8.70 1.06 -9.47
CA GLY A 156 -9.29 -0.04 -10.24
C GLY A 156 -9.08 0.13 -11.74
N ILE A 157 -9.37 1.33 -12.28
CA ILE A 157 -9.14 1.65 -13.70
C ILE A 157 -7.65 1.53 -14.07
N ALA A 158 -6.76 2.08 -13.24
CA ALA A 158 -5.32 2.00 -13.47
C ALA A 158 -4.83 0.54 -13.55
N LEU A 159 -5.30 -0.32 -12.64
CA LEU A 159 -4.92 -1.73 -12.58
C LEU A 159 -5.56 -2.60 -13.68
N CYS A 160 -6.66 -2.14 -14.33
CA CYS A 160 -7.22 -2.81 -15.51
C CYS A 160 -6.22 -2.89 -16.67
N GLY A 161 -5.27 -1.93 -16.73
CA GLY A 161 -4.18 -1.94 -17.69
C GLY A 161 -3.42 -3.27 -17.74
N SER A 162 -3.20 -3.92 -16.60
CA SER A 162 -2.51 -5.21 -16.48
C SER A 162 -3.15 -6.32 -17.33
N GLY A 163 -4.45 -6.55 -17.17
CA GLY A 163 -5.14 -7.60 -17.91
C GLY A 163 -5.40 -7.24 -19.37
N ILE A 164 -5.70 -5.96 -19.67
CA ILE A 164 -5.82 -5.48 -21.05
C ILE A 164 -4.47 -5.62 -21.78
N GLY A 165 -3.36 -5.33 -21.07
CA GLY A 165 -2.01 -5.53 -21.59
C GLY A 165 -1.74 -6.99 -21.94
N THR A 166 -2.03 -7.92 -21.04
CA THR A 166 -1.88 -9.36 -21.27
C THR A 166 -2.74 -9.82 -22.45
N PHE A 167 -3.99 -9.31 -22.55
CA PHE A 167 -4.89 -9.62 -23.68
C PHE A 167 -4.30 -9.20 -25.02
N VAL A 168 -3.65 -8.04 -25.09
CA VAL A 168 -3.10 -7.51 -26.35
C VAL A 168 -1.72 -8.07 -26.63
N PHE A 169 -0.82 -8.12 -25.63
CA PHE A 169 0.57 -8.52 -25.89
C PHE A 169 0.74 -10.01 -26.18
N SER A 170 -0.14 -10.89 -25.71
CA SER A 170 0.00 -12.33 -25.98
C SER A 170 -0.13 -12.65 -27.47
N PRO A 171 -1.22 -12.29 -28.17
CA PRO A 171 -1.33 -12.52 -29.61
C PRO A 171 -0.39 -11.62 -30.43
N LEU A 172 -0.09 -10.39 -29.94
CA LEU A 172 0.85 -9.51 -30.62
C LEU A 172 2.27 -10.08 -30.62
N ASN A 173 2.70 -10.67 -29.52
CA ASN A 173 4.01 -11.32 -29.43
C ASN A 173 4.09 -12.53 -30.35
N ASP A 174 3.07 -13.38 -30.41
CA ASP A 174 3.02 -14.53 -31.32
C ASP A 174 3.12 -14.07 -32.79
N TYR A 175 2.34 -13.06 -33.16
CA TYR A 175 2.33 -12.50 -34.52
C TYR A 175 3.68 -11.88 -34.90
N LEU A 176 4.25 -11.02 -34.06
CA LEU A 176 5.54 -10.37 -34.31
C LEU A 176 6.70 -11.37 -34.29
N LEU A 177 6.62 -12.39 -33.43
CA LEU A 177 7.60 -13.46 -33.36
C LEU A 177 7.66 -14.26 -34.63
N GLY A 178 6.49 -14.58 -35.22
CA GLY A 178 6.40 -15.27 -36.51
C GLY A 178 6.91 -14.44 -37.70
N LEU A 179 6.74 -13.10 -37.66
CA LEU A 179 7.17 -12.23 -38.75
C LEU A 179 8.65 -11.82 -38.68
N TYR A 180 9.11 -11.46 -37.49
CA TYR A 180 10.40 -10.78 -37.29
C TYR A 180 11.40 -11.55 -36.43
N GLY A 181 10.97 -12.63 -35.78
CA GLY A 181 11.78 -13.38 -34.84
C GLY A 181 11.95 -12.66 -33.50
N TRP A 182 12.49 -13.37 -32.53
CA TRP A 182 12.53 -12.91 -31.13
C TRP A 182 13.43 -11.67 -30.87
N ARG A 183 14.54 -11.52 -31.62
CA ARG A 183 15.46 -10.38 -31.50
C ARG A 183 14.76 -9.07 -31.87
N ASN A 184 14.10 -9.05 -33.01
CA ASN A 184 13.37 -7.87 -33.47
C ASN A 184 12.11 -7.62 -32.64
N LEU A 185 11.47 -8.66 -32.08
CA LEU A 185 10.38 -8.52 -31.12
C LEU A 185 10.86 -7.77 -29.88
N LEU A 186 12.00 -8.15 -29.29
CA LEU A 186 12.55 -7.44 -28.11
C LEU A 186 12.93 -6.00 -28.46
N PHE A 187 13.44 -5.74 -29.64
CA PHE A 187 13.72 -4.39 -30.14
C PHE A 187 12.43 -3.54 -30.21
N ILE A 188 11.34 -4.09 -30.77
CA ILE A 188 10.03 -3.43 -30.83
C ILE A 188 9.49 -3.17 -29.41
N GLN A 189 9.56 -4.17 -28.53
CA GLN A 189 9.14 -4.04 -27.13
C GLN A 189 9.91 -2.94 -26.40
N SER A 190 11.22 -2.79 -26.65
CA SER A 190 12.02 -1.72 -26.06
C SER A 190 11.47 -0.32 -26.46
N GLY A 191 11.04 -0.16 -27.71
CA GLY A 191 10.37 1.06 -28.19
C GLY A 191 9.01 1.29 -27.56
N ILE A 192 8.22 0.23 -27.36
CA ILE A 192 6.92 0.33 -26.67
C ILE A 192 7.12 0.77 -25.20
N ILE A 193 8.12 0.22 -24.51
CA ILE A 193 8.44 0.55 -23.11
C ILE A 193 8.80 2.04 -22.96
N LEU A 194 9.44 2.66 -23.96
CA LEU A 194 9.76 4.10 -23.94
C LEU A 194 8.52 5.00 -23.85
N ASN A 195 7.33 4.54 -24.21
CA ASN A 195 6.09 5.29 -23.97
C ASN A 195 5.83 5.53 -22.47
N GLY A 196 6.41 4.71 -21.60
CA GLY A 196 6.43 4.97 -20.16
C GLY A 196 7.08 6.32 -19.78
N VAL A 197 8.01 6.86 -20.61
CA VAL A 197 8.58 8.21 -20.43
C VAL A 197 7.48 9.27 -20.59
N VAL A 198 6.63 9.12 -21.62
CA VAL A 198 5.50 10.03 -21.85
C VAL A 198 4.50 9.96 -20.70
N CYS A 199 4.17 8.73 -20.25
CA CYS A 199 3.30 8.53 -19.10
C CYS A 199 3.89 9.15 -17.82
N GLY A 200 5.19 8.99 -17.59
CA GLY A 200 5.90 9.62 -16.47
C GLY A 200 5.84 11.17 -16.54
N MET A 201 5.94 11.76 -17.73
CA MET A 201 5.79 13.21 -17.90
C MET A 201 4.39 13.72 -17.54
N LEU A 202 3.33 12.90 -17.71
CA LEU A 202 1.96 13.23 -17.33
C LEU A 202 1.74 13.18 -15.80
N MET A 203 2.58 12.47 -15.05
CA MET A 203 2.53 12.36 -13.59
C MET A 203 3.09 13.64 -12.94
N ARG A 204 2.29 14.70 -12.92
CA ARG A 204 2.69 15.98 -12.31
C ARG A 204 2.68 15.91 -10.78
N PRO A 205 3.67 16.51 -10.09
CA PRO A 205 3.61 16.63 -8.63
C PRO A 205 2.43 17.52 -8.23
N LEU A 206 1.75 17.15 -7.13
CA LEU A 206 0.72 17.99 -6.54
C LEU A 206 1.36 19.26 -5.97
N LYS A 207 0.81 20.42 -6.34
CA LYS A 207 1.23 21.71 -5.77
C LYS A 207 0.44 21.93 -4.48
N VAL A 208 1.14 22.21 -3.40
CA VAL A 208 0.53 22.72 -2.17
C VAL A 208 -0.05 24.09 -2.49
N LYS A 209 -1.37 24.21 -2.49
CA LYS A 209 -2.04 25.50 -2.58
C LYS A 209 -2.27 26.01 -1.17
N PRO A 210 -1.77 27.18 -0.78
CA PRO A 210 -2.16 27.76 0.51
C PRO A 210 -3.69 27.93 0.50
N ARG A 211 -4.35 27.36 1.52
CA ARG A 211 -5.79 27.50 1.68
C ARG A 211 -6.12 28.97 1.81
N LYS A 212 -6.96 29.52 0.93
CA LYS A 212 -7.56 30.82 1.17
C LYS A 212 -8.45 30.68 2.39
N ARG A 213 -8.04 31.24 3.52
CA ARG A 213 -8.88 31.30 4.72
C ARG A 213 -10.24 31.86 4.31
N SER A 214 -11.29 31.09 4.57
CA SER A 214 -12.66 31.57 4.39
C SER A 214 -12.90 32.69 5.42
N LYS A 215 -13.62 33.76 5.03
CA LYS A 215 -14.05 34.79 6.00
C LYS A 215 -14.77 34.20 7.22
N ASN A 216 -15.44 33.06 7.05
CA ASN A 216 -16.13 32.36 8.15
C ASN A 216 -15.16 31.65 9.10
N ASP A 217 -14.01 31.14 8.61
CA ASP A 217 -12.99 30.51 9.42
C ASP A 217 -12.27 31.56 10.30
N THR A 218 -12.06 32.76 9.73
CA THR A 218 -11.50 33.90 10.49
C THR A 218 -12.46 34.37 11.60
N LEU A 219 -13.76 34.51 11.28
CA LEU A 219 -14.78 34.89 12.27
C LEU A 219 -14.96 33.83 13.39
N ASN A 220 -14.90 32.53 13.07
CA ASN A 220 -14.95 31.47 14.07
C ASN A 220 -13.71 31.40 14.96
N ASN A 221 -12.53 31.64 14.39
CA ASN A 221 -11.28 31.72 15.17
C ASN A 221 -11.22 32.97 16.04
N ASP A 222 -11.66 34.11 15.53
CA ASP A 222 -11.76 35.34 16.32
C ASP A 222 -12.79 35.22 17.44
N ALA A 223 -13.95 34.56 17.19
CA ALA A 223 -14.94 34.27 18.21
C ALA A 223 -14.40 33.28 19.27
N LYS A 224 -13.60 32.28 18.86
CA LYS A 224 -12.97 31.32 19.77
C LYS A 224 -11.85 31.99 20.58
N LYS A 225 -11.07 32.86 19.95
CA LYS A 225 -10.04 33.65 20.62
C LYS A 225 -10.62 34.63 21.63
N MET A 226 -11.71 35.31 21.30
CA MET A 226 -12.44 36.17 22.23
C MET A 226 -13.07 35.37 23.39
N SER A 227 -13.55 34.16 23.15
CA SER A 227 -14.08 33.30 24.21
C SER A 227 -12.97 32.74 25.12
N GLU A 228 -11.76 32.50 24.60
CA GLU A 228 -10.59 32.07 25.37
C GLU A 228 -9.96 33.24 26.16
N GLU A 229 -9.88 34.43 25.57
CA GLU A 229 -9.45 35.65 26.27
C GLU A 229 -10.43 36.05 27.38
N SER A 230 -11.74 35.88 27.16
CA SER A 230 -12.73 36.12 28.22
C SER A 230 -12.64 35.05 29.32
N ARG A 231 -12.34 33.78 29.00
CA ARG A 231 -12.04 32.74 29.99
C ARG A 231 -10.77 33.03 30.81
N GLN A 232 -9.69 33.44 30.13
CA GLN A 232 -8.44 33.80 30.82
C GLN A 232 -8.57 35.02 31.73
N ARG A 233 -9.38 36.05 31.36
CA ARG A 233 -9.71 37.18 32.22
C ARG A 233 -10.55 36.76 33.44
N THR A 234 -11.41 35.74 33.29
CA THR A 234 -12.21 35.24 34.40
C THR A 234 -11.41 34.36 35.35
N GLU A 235 -10.36 33.68 34.88
CA GLU A 235 -9.45 32.87 35.72
C GLU A 235 -8.38 33.69 36.45
N SER A 236 -8.13 34.92 36.01
CA SER A 236 -7.13 35.82 36.66
C SER A 236 -7.68 36.66 37.79
N ASP A 237 -8.99 36.69 38.00
CA ASP A 237 -9.64 37.44 39.09
C ASP A 237 -10.27 36.46 40.09
N PRO A 238 -9.67 36.30 41.31
CA PRO A 238 -10.13 35.35 42.33
C PRO A 238 -11.57 35.59 42.79
N ASP A 239 -12.03 36.82 42.82
CA ASP A 239 -13.38 37.19 43.25
C ASP A 239 -14.47 36.81 42.22
N VAL A 240 -14.12 36.72 40.94
CA VAL A 240 -15.02 36.25 39.88
C VAL A 240 -15.11 34.72 39.85
N TYR A 241 -14.03 34.04 40.19
CA TYR A 241 -13.99 32.58 40.29
C TYR A 241 -14.87 32.07 41.44
N GLU A 242 -14.76 32.70 42.64
CA GLU A 242 -15.61 32.36 43.80
C GLU A 242 -17.10 32.62 43.51
N ARG A 243 -17.42 33.73 42.86
CA ARG A 243 -18.81 34.08 42.50
C ARG A 243 -19.43 33.08 41.51
N ASN A 244 -18.67 32.60 40.56
CA ASN A 244 -19.16 31.63 39.56
C ASN A 244 -19.37 30.23 40.19
N ILE A 245 -18.49 29.81 41.12
CA ILE A 245 -18.68 28.55 41.87
C ILE A 245 -19.91 28.63 42.76
N LEU A 246 -20.15 29.74 43.44
CA LEU A 246 -21.34 29.94 44.24
C LEU A 246 -22.63 29.87 43.41
N THR A 247 -22.61 30.45 42.21
CA THR A 247 -23.78 30.46 41.33
C THR A 247 -24.07 29.05 40.77
N ASP A 248 -23.04 28.26 40.46
CA ASP A 248 -23.18 26.88 39.96
C ASP A 248 -23.64 25.92 41.09
N LEU A 249 -23.16 26.12 42.30
CA LEU A 249 -23.61 25.36 43.46
C LEU A 249 -25.07 25.68 43.86
N GLN A 250 -25.48 26.95 43.74
CA GLN A 250 -26.88 27.38 43.96
C GLN A 250 -27.85 26.84 42.88
N SER A 251 -27.36 26.52 41.68
CA SER A 251 -28.16 25.93 40.60
C SER A 251 -28.38 24.43 40.78
N LYS A 252 -27.48 23.76 41.50
CA LYS A 252 -27.47 22.28 41.63
C LYS A 252 -28.11 21.79 42.94
N ASP A 253 -28.18 22.63 43.97
CA ASP A 253 -28.78 22.28 45.27
C ASP A 253 -29.61 23.45 45.85
N PRO A 254 -30.97 23.33 45.87
CA PRO A 254 -31.87 24.37 46.34
C PRO A 254 -31.68 24.74 47.85
N SER A 255 -31.10 23.85 48.66
CA SER A 255 -30.85 24.08 50.09
C SER A 255 -29.80 25.15 50.34
N ILE A 256 -28.89 25.36 49.41
CA ILE A 256 -27.82 26.38 49.51
C ILE A 256 -28.38 27.79 49.30
N ARG A 257 -29.53 27.94 48.70
CA ARG A 257 -30.20 29.23 48.44
C ARG A 257 -30.83 29.82 49.69
N GLU A 258 -31.25 29.01 50.67
CA GLU A 258 -31.82 29.46 51.94
C GLU A 258 -30.76 30.00 52.89
N ILE A 259 -29.52 29.48 52.86
CA ILE A 259 -28.42 29.87 53.77
C ILE A 259 -27.87 31.26 53.42
N THR A 260 -27.96 31.70 52.15
CA THR A 260 -27.40 32.98 51.70
C THR A 260 -28.34 34.19 51.86
N ASN A 261 -29.62 33.97 52.09
CA ASN A 261 -30.63 35.03 52.23
C ASN A 261 -30.98 35.41 53.67
N GLY A 262 -30.43 34.72 54.67
CA GLY A 262 -30.65 35.00 56.10
C GLY A 262 -29.65 36.02 56.63
N ARG A 263 -30.12 37.26 56.89
CA ARG A 263 -29.38 38.24 57.69
C ARG A 263 -29.26 37.77 59.14
N GLY A 264 -28.08 37.22 59.52
CA GLY A 264 -27.77 36.83 60.87
C GLY A 264 -26.30 36.53 61.04
N SER A 265 -25.63 37.33 61.91
CA SER A 265 -24.28 37.28 62.45
C SER A 265 -23.40 36.06 62.27
N LEU A 266 -22.17 36.31 61.76
CA LEU A 266 -21.02 35.41 61.67
C LEU A 266 -20.81 34.52 62.94
N PRO A 267 -20.87 33.18 62.76
CA PRO A 267 -19.65 32.36 62.84
C PRO A 267 -19.59 31.15 61.82
N GLU A 268 -20.42 31.08 60.82
CA GLU A 268 -20.50 29.88 59.92
C GLU A 268 -19.55 29.90 58.76
N VAL A 269 -18.85 30.98 58.46
CA VAL A 269 -17.90 31.07 57.33
C VAL A 269 -16.71 30.09 57.51
N HIS A 270 -16.37 29.74 58.75
CA HIS A 270 -15.27 28.79 59.00
C HIS A 270 -15.62 27.32 58.66
N TYR A 271 -16.91 26.92 58.75
CA TYR A 271 -17.34 25.55 58.50
C TYR A 271 -17.49 25.25 57.00
N VAL A 272 -17.92 26.23 56.23
CA VAL A 272 -18.02 26.12 54.74
C VAL A 272 -16.63 26.10 54.10
N SER A 273 -15.69 26.89 54.65
CA SER A 273 -14.29 26.92 54.20
C SER A 273 -13.57 25.58 54.42
N THR A 274 -13.82 24.90 55.56
CA THR A 274 -13.20 23.58 55.83
C THR A 274 -13.71 22.49 54.91
N LYS A 275 -15.01 22.47 54.63
CA LYS A 275 -15.62 21.45 53.74
C LYS A 275 -15.26 21.68 52.28
N SER A 276 -15.13 22.92 51.83
CA SER A 276 -14.64 23.27 50.49
C SER A 276 -13.17 22.90 50.32
N ASN A 277 -12.34 23.10 51.31
CA ASN A 277 -10.92 22.71 51.28
C ASN A 277 -10.73 21.18 51.25
N GLU A 278 -11.60 20.42 51.93
CA GLU A 278 -11.60 18.97 51.93
C GLU A 278 -12.04 18.39 50.55
N ILE A 279 -13.03 19.02 49.91
CA ILE A 279 -13.46 18.67 48.53
C ILE A 279 -12.37 19.01 47.51
N ILE A 280 -11.69 20.16 47.65
CA ILE A 280 -10.59 20.58 46.78
C ILE A 280 -9.35 19.69 46.99
N SER A 281 -9.06 19.25 48.23
CA SER A 281 -7.98 18.31 48.51
C SER A 281 -8.25 16.93 47.91
N ASN A 282 -9.46 16.41 48.05
CA ASN A 282 -9.88 15.13 47.46
C ASN A 282 -9.91 15.16 45.93
N MET A 283 -10.30 16.28 45.30
CA MET A 283 -10.16 16.48 43.87
C MET A 283 -8.70 16.53 43.41
N LYS A 284 -7.81 17.18 44.18
CA LYS A 284 -6.37 17.20 43.86
C LYS A 284 -5.73 15.81 43.96
N GLU A 285 -6.13 14.97 44.92
CA GLU A 285 -5.64 13.59 45.01
C GLU A 285 -6.17 12.69 43.92
N THR A 286 -7.42 12.88 43.47
CA THR A 286 -8.04 12.07 42.40
C THR A 286 -7.49 12.41 41.00
N PHE A 287 -7.03 13.64 40.78
CA PHE A 287 -6.49 14.09 39.51
C PHE A 287 -4.94 14.11 39.42
N GLN A 288 -4.22 13.86 40.51
CA GLN A 288 -2.75 13.76 40.50
C GLN A 288 -2.16 12.63 39.64
N PRO A 289 -2.79 11.47 39.44
CA PRO A 289 -2.25 10.44 38.54
C PRO A 289 -2.30 10.83 37.07
N LEU A 290 -3.14 11.80 36.68
CA LEU A 290 -3.26 12.24 35.28
C LEU A 290 -2.24 13.33 34.89
N ILE A 291 -1.63 14.00 35.87
CA ILE A 291 -0.67 15.10 35.65
C ILE A 291 0.80 14.62 35.74
N LYS A 292 1.04 13.42 36.29
CA LYS A 292 2.40 12.88 36.51
C LYS A 292 2.96 12.05 35.35
N LYS A 293 2.28 12.00 34.20
CA LYS A 293 2.84 11.45 32.96
C LYS A 293 3.30 12.59 32.06
N GLU A 294 4.61 12.76 31.96
CA GLU A 294 5.37 13.63 31.06
C GLU A 294 6.05 14.85 31.68
N ILE A 295 7.05 14.57 32.53
CA ILE A 295 8.22 15.45 32.62
C ILE A 295 9.46 14.56 32.49
N ILE A 296 9.93 14.37 31.28
CA ILE A 296 11.27 13.83 30.97
C ILE A 296 12.24 15.02 31.01
N PRO A 297 13.35 14.97 31.78
CA PRO A 297 14.32 16.07 31.81
C PRO A 297 15.00 16.18 30.44
N ARG A 298 14.85 17.32 29.78
CA ARG A 298 15.64 17.69 28.61
C ARG A 298 17.08 17.93 29.03
N THR A 299 17.98 17.05 28.64
CA THR A 299 19.42 17.31 28.61
C THR A 299 19.69 18.44 27.61
N ASN A 300 20.46 19.45 28.05
CA ASN A 300 20.95 20.55 27.24
C ASN A 300 21.74 20.01 26.03
N ARG A 301 21.15 20.04 24.85
CA ARG A 301 21.87 19.95 23.58
C ARG A 301 22.09 21.36 23.04
N SER A 302 23.35 21.66 22.80
CA SER A 302 23.84 22.91 22.24
C SER A 302 23.09 23.31 20.95
N ARG A 303 22.62 24.56 20.94
CA ARG A 303 22.07 25.29 19.79
C ARG A 303 23.16 25.42 18.72
N ALA A 304 23.14 24.53 17.74
CA ALA A 304 23.78 24.73 16.43
C ALA A 304 23.29 23.70 15.39
N ASP A 305 21.96 23.48 15.27
CA ASP A 305 21.40 22.86 14.08
C ASP A 305 20.23 23.73 13.60
N SER A 306 20.41 24.27 12.40
CA SER A 306 19.46 25.11 11.70
C SER A 306 18.08 24.45 11.65
N GLN A 307 17.06 25.11 12.22
CA GLN A 307 15.66 24.77 11.99
C GLN A 307 15.42 24.64 10.48
N PRO A 308 14.82 23.53 10.01
CA PRO A 308 14.45 23.42 8.61
C PRO A 308 13.55 24.63 8.27
N SER A 309 13.86 25.29 7.18
CA SER A 309 13.06 26.44 6.72
C SER A 309 11.63 25.99 6.41
N VAL A 310 10.62 26.83 6.62
CA VAL A 310 9.21 26.60 6.27
C VAL A 310 9.04 26.01 4.85
N MET A 311 9.96 26.33 3.96
CA MET A 311 10.00 25.80 2.60
C MET A 311 10.38 24.32 2.54
N GLN A 312 11.16 23.81 3.48
CA GLN A 312 11.57 22.40 3.58
C GLN A 312 10.42 21.55 4.14
N HIS A 313 9.69 22.04 5.13
CA HIS A 313 8.46 21.42 5.63
C HIS A 313 7.39 21.31 4.53
N ARG A 314 7.18 22.35 3.70
CA ARG A 314 6.27 22.31 2.55
C ARG A 314 6.60 21.20 1.54
N VAL A 315 7.88 20.91 1.33
CA VAL A 315 8.32 19.84 0.43
C VAL A 315 8.09 18.49 1.07
N ASP A 316 8.29 18.38 2.39
CA ASP A 316 8.13 17.11 3.11
C ASP A 316 6.66 16.65 3.15
N PHE A 317 5.70 17.52 3.42
CA PHE A 317 4.27 17.18 3.37
C PHE A 317 3.76 16.79 1.97
N ALA A 318 4.45 17.18 0.91
CA ALA A 318 4.10 16.80 -0.46
C ALA A 318 4.67 15.42 -0.88
N ARG A 319 5.37 14.70 0.01
CA ARG A 319 5.95 13.40 -0.30
C ARG A 319 4.91 12.28 -0.19
N PRO A 320 4.66 11.51 -1.27
CA PRO A 320 3.58 10.55 -1.32
C PRO A 320 3.66 9.44 -0.28
N MET A 321 4.87 8.96 0.03
CA MET A 321 5.08 7.81 0.90
C MET A 321 4.91 8.12 2.39
N TYR A 322 4.83 9.40 2.78
CA TYR A 322 4.51 9.78 4.16
C TYR A 322 3.02 9.64 4.49
N LYS A 323 2.19 9.34 3.49
CA LYS A 323 0.78 9.05 3.64
C LYS A 323 0.58 7.55 3.92
N LYS A 324 0.20 7.19 5.15
CA LYS A 324 0.10 5.79 5.64
C LYS A 324 -0.86 4.91 4.84
N ASP A 325 -1.88 5.48 4.19
CA ASP A 325 -2.88 4.77 3.40
C ASP A 325 -2.58 4.71 1.90
N ILE A 326 -1.39 5.12 1.45
CA ILE A 326 -1.06 5.26 0.02
C ILE A 326 -1.25 3.97 -0.80
N PHE A 327 -1.09 2.80 -0.16
CA PHE A 327 -1.29 1.49 -0.78
C PHE A 327 -2.72 0.94 -0.61
N TYR A 328 -3.64 1.70 0.02
CA TYR A 328 -5.01 1.26 0.18
C TYR A 328 -5.80 1.46 -1.11
N GLY A 329 -6.23 0.35 -1.73
CA GLY A 329 -6.97 0.37 -3.00
C GLY A 329 -8.50 0.30 -2.87
N GLY A 330 -9.04 0.22 -1.63
CA GLY A 330 -10.48 0.18 -1.37
C GLY A 330 -11.12 1.55 -1.17
N SER A 331 -12.45 1.57 -0.90
CA SER A 331 -13.16 2.80 -0.52
C SER A 331 -12.76 3.27 0.88
N ILE A 332 -12.42 4.55 1.00
CA ILE A 332 -12.06 5.16 2.29
C ILE A 332 -13.22 5.15 3.30
N ASP A 333 -14.46 5.08 2.83
CA ASP A 333 -15.65 5.01 3.69
C ASP A 333 -15.69 3.77 4.59
N ARG A 334 -14.89 2.75 4.28
CA ARG A 334 -14.71 1.55 5.12
C ARG A 334 -13.71 1.72 6.24
N ILE A 335 -12.84 2.71 6.16
CA ILE A 335 -11.77 2.94 7.13
C ILE A 335 -12.38 3.57 8.40
N PRO A 336 -12.28 2.91 9.58
CA PRO A 336 -12.82 3.45 10.84
C PRO A 336 -12.26 4.83 11.17
N GLN A 337 -10.96 5.07 10.91
CA GLN A 337 -10.30 6.34 11.12
C GLN A 337 -10.90 7.46 10.27
N PHE A 338 -11.35 7.16 9.03
CA PHE A 338 -12.03 8.14 8.18
C PHE A 338 -13.40 8.52 8.76
N ARG A 339 -14.17 7.54 9.22
CA ARG A 339 -15.50 7.76 9.82
C ARG A 339 -15.46 8.58 11.10
N SER A 340 -14.36 8.56 11.82
CA SER A 340 -14.16 9.33 13.06
C SER A 340 -13.75 10.78 12.81
N GLN A 341 -13.40 11.16 11.58
CA GLN A 341 -12.93 12.49 11.23
C GLN A 341 -14.06 13.37 10.63
N PRO A 342 -14.08 14.69 10.93
CA PRO A 342 -15.13 15.59 10.47
C PRO A 342 -15.10 15.85 8.96
N ASN A 343 -13.94 15.72 8.33
CA ASN A 343 -13.75 15.96 6.90
C ASN A 343 -12.52 15.25 6.34
N VAL A 344 -12.41 15.22 4.99
CA VAL A 344 -11.30 14.57 4.27
C VAL A 344 -9.94 15.19 4.63
N HIS A 345 -9.89 16.49 4.85
CA HIS A 345 -8.64 17.18 5.17
C HIS A 345 -8.07 16.75 6.53
N SER A 346 -8.92 16.71 7.56
CA SER A 346 -8.53 16.22 8.88
C SER A 346 -8.12 14.74 8.84
N TYR A 347 -8.78 13.93 7.99
CA TYR A 347 -8.36 12.55 7.79
C TYR A 347 -6.97 12.47 7.16
N VAL A 348 -6.73 13.20 6.07
CA VAL A 348 -5.40 13.20 5.40
C VAL A 348 -4.31 13.68 6.36
N ALA A 349 -4.59 14.69 7.19
CA ALA A 349 -3.67 15.14 8.22
C ALA A 349 -3.35 14.03 9.24
N SER A 350 -4.37 13.30 9.70
CA SER A 350 -4.20 12.23 10.70
C SER A 350 -3.41 11.01 10.22
N ILE A 351 -3.35 10.78 8.90
CA ILE A 351 -2.62 9.65 8.29
C ILE A 351 -1.29 10.03 7.67
N THR A 352 -0.97 11.34 7.60
CA THR A 352 0.33 11.82 7.10
C THR A 352 1.26 11.95 8.29
N SER A 353 2.39 11.23 8.29
CA SER A 353 3.41 11.29 9.32
C SER A 353 4.78 11.54 8.72
N ILE A 354 5.55 12.46 9.32
CA ILE A 354 6.93 12.76 8.91
C ILE A 354 7.88 12.08 9.89
N PRO A 355 8.74 11.14 9.43
CA PRO A 355 9.72 10.49 10.30
C PRO A 355 10.64 11.52 10.98
N GLY A 356 10.84 11.36 12.29
CA GLY A 356 11.69 12.25 13.10
C GLY A 356 10.95 13.42 13.76
N ILE A 357 9.69 13.70 13.38
CA ILE A 357 8.81 14.66 14.07
C ILE A 357 7.82 13.90 14.96
N ASP A 358 7.20 12.86 14.42
CA ASP A 358 6.08 12.14 15.05
C ASP A 358 6.49 10.85 15.78
N GLU A 359 7.66 10.27 15.49
CA GLU A 359 8.11 9.01 16.11
C GLU A 359 9.56 9.09 16.64
N PRO A 360 9.86 8.45 17.80
CA PRO A 360 11.23 8.36 18.28
C PRO A 360 12.09 7.51 17.35
N GLU A 361 13.33 7.93 17.08
CA GLU A 361 14.30 7.22 16.25
C GLU A 361 14.54 5.80 16.79
N ARG A 362 14.04 4.78 16.10
CA ARG A 362 14.42 3.37 16.34
C ARG A 362 15.71 3.08 15.59
N SER A 363 16.73 2.60 16.31
CA SER A 363 17.95 2.13 15.68
C SER A 363 17.67 0.93 14.77
N SER A 364 18.05 1.02 13.50
CA SER A 364 17.83 -0.02 12.49
C SER A 364 19.15 -0.42 11.84
N VAL A 365 19.20 -1.63 11.28
CA VAL A 365 20.34 -2.12 10.46
C VAL A 365 20.66 -1.15 9.32
N TRP A 366 19.66 -0.43 8.81
CA TRP A 366 19.79 0.56 7.74
C TRP A 366 20.54 1.83 8.14
N ASP A 367 20.72 2.13 9.44
CA ASP A 367 21.50 3.28 9.93
C ASP A 367 22.99 3.16 9.61
N LYS A 368 23.46 1.93 9.38
CA LYS A 368 24.83 1.63 8.98
C LYS A 368 25.11 1.86 7.49
N CYS A 369 24.05 2.04 6.68
CA CYS A 369 24.17 2.29 5.24
C CYS A 369 24.38 3.79 4.95
N THR A 370 25.61 4.27 5.03
CA THR A 370 25.97 5.68 4.75
C THR A 370 25.89 6.06 3.27
N CYS A 371 25.74 5.08 2.36
CA CYS A 371 25.70 5.31 0.91
C CYS A 371 24.33 5.80 0.40
N LEU A 372 23.25 5.64 1.17
CA LEU A 372 21.90 5.99 0.76
C LEU A 372 21.45 7.32 1.41
N PRO A 373 20.68 8.16 0.69
CA PRO A 373 20.09 9.37 1.25
C PRO A 373 19.15 9.05 2.41
N LYS A 374 19.16 9.86 3.47
CA LYS A 374 18.35 9.66 4.68
C LYS A 374 16.87 9.38 4.38
N THR A 375 16.28 10.12 3.44
CA THR A 375 14.88 9.94 3.01
C THR A 375 14.58 8.56 2.41
N VAL A 376 15.55 7.97 1.70
CA VAL A 376 15.39 6.61 1.14
C VAL A 376 15.53 5.58 2.26
N THR A 377 16.49 5.79 3.15
CA THR A 377 16.74 4.90 4.30
C THR A 377 15.53 4.86 5.24
N ASP A 378 14.88 6.00 5.50
CA ASP A 378 13.69 6.08 6.37
C ASP A 378 12.52 5.26 5.81
N ILE A 379 12.27 5.35 4.50
CA ILE A 379 11.22 4.54 3.85
C ILE A 379 11.60 3.05 3.83
N LEU A 380 12.87 2.72 3.61
CA LEU A 380 13.31 1.32 3.69
C LEU A 380 13.16 0.76 5.10
N LYS A 381 13.44 1.55 6.14
CA LYS A 381 13.18 1.18 7.54
C LYS A 381 11.69 0.91 7.78
N GLU A 382 10.83 1.79 7.28
CA GLU A 382 9.38 1.65 7.43
C GLU A 382 8.86 0.44 6.65
N MET A 383 9.22 0.27 5.38
CA MET A 383 8.71 -0.81 4.53
C MET A 383 9.32 -2.19 4.80
N LEU A 384 10.51 -2.26 5.39
CA LEU A 384 11.23 -3.51 5.68
C LEU A 384 11.47 -3.70 7.18
N ASP A 385 10.53 -3.26 8.01
CA ASP A 385 10.54 -3.56 9.44
C ASP A 385 10.06 -4.99 9.68
N PHE A 386 11.01 -5.91 9.82
CA PHE A 386 10.75 -7.33 10.05
C PHE A 386 10.11 -7.63 11.42
N SER A 387 9.94 -6.64 12.30
CA SER A 387 9.26 -6.83 13.59
C SER A 387 7.82 -7.35 13.42
N LEU A 388 7.17 -7.02 12.29
CA LEU A 388 5.85 -7.55 11.93
C LEU A 388 5.82 -9.10 11.78
N MET A 389 6.94 -9.71 11.41
CA MET A 389 7.04 -11.18 11.28
C MET A 389 6.88 -11.91 12.61
N LEU A 390 7.05 -11.22 13.75
CA LEU A 390 6.80 -11.78 15.08
C LEU A 390 5.30 -11.91 15.40
N LYS A 391 4.43 -11.24 14.65
CA LYS A 391 2.98 -11.41 14.74
C LYS A 391 2.54 -12.63 13.92
N ILE A 392 1.91 -13.60 14.58
CA ILE A 392 1.46 -14.85 13.95
C ILE A 392 0.51 -14.56 12.79
N SER A 393 -0.41 -13.59 12.96
CA SER A 393 -1.35 -13.19 11.91
C SER A 393 -0.63 -12.69 10.65
N PHE A 394 0.37 -11.83 10.81
CA PHE A 394 1.13 -11.33 9.68
C PHE A 394 2.04 -12.41 9.07
N PHE A 395 2.67 -13.24 9.90
CA PHE A 395 3.51 -14.34 9.43
C PHE A 395 2.72 -15.34 8.56
N MET A 396 1.52 -15.72 8.99
CA MET A 396 0.63 -16.60 8.21
C MET A 396 0.20 -15.94 6.89
N LEU A 397 -0.11 -14.63 6.92
CA LEU A 397 -0.42 -13.86 5.72
C LEU A 397 0.78 -13.81 4.76
N PHE A 398 1.99 -13.61 5.28
CA PHE A 398 3.24 -13.55 4.51
C PHE A 398 3.54 -14.89 3.81
N ILE A 399 3.54 -15.99 4.55
CA ILE A 399 3.79 -17.33 4.00
C ILE A 399 2.68 -17.74 3.03
N GLY A 400 1.41 -17.44 3.36
CA GLY A 400 0.29 -17.67 2.44
C GLY A 400 0.46 -16.93 1.11
N ASN A 401 0.86 -15.66 1.15
CA ASN A 401 1.16 -14.87 -0.06
C ASN A 401 2.34 -15.43 -0.86
N PHE A 402 3.37 -15.93 -0.19
CA PHE A 402 4.51 -16.59 -0.84
C PHE A 402 4.06 -17.82 -1.64
N PHE A 403 3.28 -18.71 -1.03
CA PHE A 403 2.76 -19.89 -1.73
C PHE A 403 1.78 -19.55 -2.85
N ALA A 404 0.85 -18.62 -2.62
CA ALA A 404 -0.09 -18.19 -3.67
C ALA A 404 0.64 -17.65 -4.90
N CYS A 405 1.65 -16.81 -4.70
CA CYS A 405 2.40 -16.21 -5.80
C CYS A 405 3.27 -17.24 -6.53
N THR A 406 3.80 -18.27 -5.84
CA THR A 406 4.49 -19.40 -6.47
C THR A 406 3.57 -20.10 -7.48
N GLY A 407 2.31 -20.38 -7.10
CA GLY A 407 1.32 -20.98 -7.99
C GLY A 407 0.83 -20.04 -9.10
N TYR A 408 0.77 -18.72 -8.81
CA TYR A 408 0.23 -17.70 -9.71
C TYR A 408 0.91 -17.65 -11.08
N PHE A 409 2.24 -17.70 -11.13
CA PHE A 409 2.99 -17.54 -12.35
C PHE A 409 3.11 -18.82 -13.18
N ILE A 410 2.74 -20.00 -12.65
CA ILE A 410 2.89 -21.29 -13.38
C ILE A 410 2.03 -21.32 -14.65
N PRO A 411 0.72 -21.02 -14.63
CA PRO A 411 -0.08 -21.01 -15.85
C PRO A 411 0.38 -19.95 -16.87
N PHE A 412 0.78 -18.76 -16.40
CA PHE A 412 1.29 -17.71 -17.30
C PHE A 412 2.55 -18.14 -18.06
N SER A 413 3.38 -18.99 -17.45
CA SER A 413 4.64 -19.44 -18.04
C SER A 413 4.45 -20.65 -18.96
N TYR A 414 3.54 -21.58 -18.63
CA TYR A 414 3.56 -22.91 -19.24
C TYR A 414 2.30 -23.30 -20.01
N ILE A 415 1.16 -22.58 -19.87
CA ILE A 415 -0.09 -22.95 -20.55
C ILE A 415 0.04 -22.92 -22.10
N VAL A 416 0.82 -21.96 -22.63
CA VAL A 416 1.05 -21.85 -24.08
C VAL A 416 1.84 -23.05 -24.56
N ASP A 417 2.96 -23.37 -23.92
CA ASP A 417 3.80 -24.49 -24.33
C ASP A 417 3.08 -25.84 -24.20
N ARG A 418 2.27 -26.02 -23.11
CA ARG A 418 1.41 -27.20 -22.97
C ARG A 418 0.40 -27.30 -24.10
N ALA A 419 -0.29 -26.21 -24.43
CA ALA A 419 -1.27 -26.22 -25.54
C ALA A 419 -0.62 -26.55 -26.88
N VAL A 420 0.57 -26.02 -27.16
CA VAL A 420 1.34 -26.35 -28.38
C VAL A 420 1.72 -27.82 -28.39
N GLN A 421 2.15 -28.43 -27.28
CA GLN A 421 2.43 -29.85 -27.18
C GLN A 421 1.20 -30.73 -27.41
N MET A 422 0.00 -30.26 -27.10
CA MET A 422 -1.26 -30.92 -27.41
C MET A 422 -1.65 -30.79 -28.91
N GLY A 423 -0.82 -30.15 -29.74
CA GLY A 423 -1.08 -29.95 -31.16
C GLY A 423 -1.98 -28.73 -31.47
N ILE A 424 -2.21 -27.85 -30.51
CA ILE A 424 -2.95 -26.59 -30.72
C ILE A 424 -2.01 -25.59 -31.39
N SER A 425 -2.51 -24.82 -32.38
CA SER A 425 -1.71 -23.80 -33.07
C SER A 425 -1.18 -22.76 -32.09
N SER A 426 0.03 -22.23 -32.33
CA SER A 426 0.68 -21.22 -31.47
C SER A 426 -0.22 -20.02 -31.22
N SER A 427 -0.94 -19.54 -32.22
CA SER A 427 -1.85 -18.39 -32.12
C SER A 427 -3.02 -18.67 -31.16
N ASN A 428 -3.65 -19.86 -31.25
CA ASN A 428 -4.70 -20.25 -30.32
C ASN A 428 -4.16 -20.48 -28.92
N ALA A 429 -2.96 -21.02 -28.78
CA ALA A 429 -2.30 -21.19 -27.51
C ALA A 429 -1.98 -19.84 -26.83
N ALA A 430 -1.45 -18.87 -27.59
CA ALA A 430 -1.21 -17.51 -27.12
C ALA A 430 -2.51 -16.81 -26.66
N PHE A 431 -3.64 -17.10 -27.34
CA PHE A 431 -4.94 -16.55 -26.99
C PHE A 431 -5.47 -17.02 -25.61
N LEU A 432 -5.01 -18.16 -25.09
CA LEU A 432 -5.33 -18.60 -23.72
C LEU A 432 -4.85 -17.61 -22.67
N LEU A 433 -3.65 -17.05 -22.83
CA LEU A 433 -3.15 -15.98 -21.94
C LEU A 433 -4.00 -14.70 -22.07
N SER A 434 -4.45 -14.38 -23.27
CA SER A 434 -5.37 -13.25 -23.49
C SER A 434 -6.66 -13.43 -22.71
N ILE A 435 -7.23 -14.63 -22.71
CA ILE A 435 -8.44 -14.95 -21.94
C ILE A 435 -8.19 -14.79 -20.44
N ILE A 436 -7.06 -15.31 -19.92
CA ILE A 436 -6.69 -15.12 -18.51
C ILE A 436 -6.59 -13.61 -18.19
N GLY A 437 -5.96 -12.82 -19.06
CA GLY A 437 -5.78 -11.39 -18.87
C GLY A 437 -7.10 -10.63 -18.78
N ILE A 438 -8.00 -10.82 -19.75
CA ILE A 438 -9.28 -10.09 -19.77
C ILE A 438 -10.20 -10.52 -18.62
N THR A 439 -10.26 -11.82 -18.31
CA THR A 439 -11.08 -12.34 -17.21
C THR A 439 -10.52 -11.90 -15.85
N ASN A 440 -9.20 -11.82 -15.71
CA ASN A 440 -8.57 -11.22 -14.52
C ASN A 440 -8.97 -9.74 -14.36
N THR A 441 -9.00 -8.96 -15.43
CA THR A 441 -9.48 -7.56 -15.38
C THR A 441 -10.93 -7.49 -14.90
N ILE A 442 -11.81 -8.28 -15.49
CA ILE A 442 -13.23 -8.35 -15.08
C ILE A 442 -13.32 -8.77 -13.61
N GLY A 443 -12.58 -9.80 -13.22
CA GLY A 443 -12.52 -10.29 -11.85
C GLY A 443 -12.06 -9.24 -10.85
N ARG A 444 -11.06 -8.41 -11.17
CA ARG A 444 -10.60 -7.31 -10.30
C ARG A 444 -11.69 -6.27 -10.06
N VAL A 445 -12.41 -5.88 -11.11
CA VAL A 445 -13.54 -4.95 -10.99
C VAL A 445 -14.65 -5.55 -10.12
N LEU A 446 -15.02 -6.80 -10.37
CA LEU A 446 -16.04 -7.51 -9.58
C LEU A 446 -15.61 -7.67 -8.11
N CYS A 447 -14.37 -8.10 -7.85
CA CYS A 447 -13.84 -8.24 -6.50
C CYS A 447 -13.79 -6.92 -5.76
N GLY A 448 -13.39 -5.82 -6.43
CA GLY A 448 -13.40 -4.49 -5.85
C GLY A 448 -14.81 -4.08 -5.43
N PHE A 449 -15.80 -4.28 -6.30
CA PHE A 449 -17.20 -4.00 -6.01
C PHE A 449 -17.74 -4.88 -4.86
N LEU A 450 -17.46 -6.18 -4.89
CA LEU A 450 -17.86 -7.11 -3.82
C LEU A 450 -17.22 -6.74 -2.48
N ALA A 451 -15.96 -6.32 -2.51
CA ALA A 451 -15.26 -5.88 -1.30
C ALA A 451 -15.90 -4.63 -0.68
N ASP A 452 -16.57 -3.78 -1.45
CA ASP A 452 -17.26 -2.59 -0.94
C ASP A 452 -18.64 -2.90 -0.32
N LEU A 453 -19.17 -4.12 -0.47
CA LEU A 453 -20.41 -4.54 0.18
C LEU A 453 -20.19 -4.86 1.67
N SER A 454 -21.01 -4.31 2.55
CA SER A 454 -20.83 -4.40 4.00
C SER A 454 -20.91 -5.82 4.58
N PHE A 455 -21.59 -6.74 3.86
CA PHE A 455 -21.76 -8.14 4.27
C PHE A 455 -20.64 -9.06 3.75
N VAL A 456 -19.76 -8.58 2.85
CA VAL A 456 -18.66 -9.37 2.31
C VAL A 456 -17.39 -9.16 3.14
N ASN A 457 -16.84 -10.26 3.64
CA ASN A 457 -15.54 -10.23 4.32
C ASN A 457 -14.41 -10.48 3.30
N PRO A 458 -13.47 -9.54 3.10
CA PRO A 458 -12.38 -9.67 2.13
C PRO A 458 -11.53 -10.93 2.31
N LEU A 459 -11.30 -11.35 3.55
CA LEU A 459 -10.51 -12.54 3.87
C LEU A 459 -11.23 -13.82 3.46
N ILE A 460 -12.56 -13.92 3.68
CA ILE A 460 -13.36 -15.08 3.27
C ILE A 460 -13.42 -15.17 1.75
N LEU A 461 -13.66 -14.05 1.07
CA LEU A 461 -13.68 -13.99 -0.39
C LEU A 461 -12.34 -14.44 -0.98
N ASN A 462 -11.23 -13.90 -0.46
CA ASN A 462 -9.90 -14.30 -0.90
C ASN A 462 -9.64 -15.79 -0.70
N ASN A 463 -10.00 -16.36 0.46
CA ASN A 463 -9.83 -17.79 0.72
C ASN A 463 -10.66 -18.67 -0.20
N ALA A 464 -11.91 -18.32 -0.45
CA ALA A 464 -12.77 -19.06 -1.37
C ALA A 464 -12.14 -19.09 -2.79
N MET A 465 -11.61 -17.96 -3.23
CA MET A 465 -10.97 -17.86 -4.55
C MET A 465 -9.62 -18.59 -4.61
N LEU A 466 -8.84 -18.64 -3.51
CA LEU A 466 -7.61 -19.44 -3.44
C LEU A 466 -7.91 -20.94 -3.54
N VAL A 467 -8.94 -21.43 -2.82
CA VAL A 467 -9.37 -22.82 -2.89
C VAL A 467 -9.88 -23.16 -4.31
N LEU A 468 -10.67 -22.26 -4.90
CA LEU A 468 -11.15 -22.46 -6.27
C LEU A 468 -9.99 -22.44 -7.28
N SER A 469 -8.99 -21.56 -7.12
CA SER A 469 -7.77 -21.56 -7.95
C SER A 469 -7.02 -22.88 -7.85
N ALA A 470 -6.89 -23.44 -6.63
CA ALA A 470 -6.29 -24.74 -6.42
C ALA A 470 -7.06 -25.86 -7.15
N ALA A 471 -8.40 -25.87 -6.99
CA ALA A 471 -9.25 -26.86 -7.65
C ALA A 471 -9.14 -26.79 -9.18
N VAL A 472 -9.15 -25.58 -9.74
CA VAL A 472 -9.03 -25.36 -11.18
C VAL A 472 -7.68 -25.85 -11.71
N LEU A 473 -6.58 -25.62 -10.98
CA LEU A 473 -5.25 -26.11 -11.33
C LEU A 473 -5.13 -27.65 -11.22
N PHE A 474 -5.80 -28.28 -10.26
CA PHE A 474 -5.87 -29.74 -10.17
C PHE A 474 -6.72 -30.37 -11.29
N LEU A 475 -7.68 -29.62 -11.84
CA LEU A 475 -8.51 -30.08 -12.95
C LEU A 475 -7.89 -29.80 -14.33
N GLU A 476 -6.89 -28.91 -14.40
CA GLU A 476 -6.25 -28.53 -15.66
C GLU A 476 -5.67 -29.72 -16.43
N PRO A 477 -5.00 -30.72 -15.80
CA PRO A 477 -4.50 -31.89 -16.52
C PRO A 477 -5.58 -32.72 -17.25
N LEU A 478 -6.83 -32.59 -16.82
CA LEU A 478 -7.97 -33.26 -17.48
C LEU A 478 -8.46 -32.51 -18.72
N CYS A 479 -7.94 -31.29 -18.99
CA CYS A 479 -8.30 -30.48 -20.14
C CYS A 479 -7.58 -31.01 -21.39
N THR A 480 -8.25 -31.88 -22.16
CA THR A 480 -7.70 -32.50 -23.37
C THR A 480 -8.06 -31.76 -24.66
N THR A 481 -8.96 -30.77 -24.62
CA THR A 481 -9.40 -30.03 -25.78
C THR A 481 -9.15 -28.51 -25.59
N TYR A 482 -9.03 -27.79 -26.71
CA TYR A 482 -8.90 -26.32 -26.68
C TYR A 482 -10.05 -25.64 -25.91
N ALA A 483 -11.29 -26.11 -26.12
CA ALA A 483 -12.45 -25.54 -25.45
C ALA A 483 -12.36 -25.68 -23.89
N MET A 484 -11.83 -26.82 -23.40
CA MET A 484 -11.59 -27.03 -21.97
C MET A 484 -10.50 -26.09 -21.44
N LEU A 485 -9.41 -25.89 -22.18
CA LEU A 485 -8.36 -24.94 -21.81
C LEU A 485 -8.86 -23.48 -21.82
N VAL A 486 -9.78 -23.13 -22.72
CA VAL A 486 -10.49 -21.85 -22.69
C VAL A 486 -11.33 -21.72 -21.41
N GLY A 487 -12.12 -22.75 -21.06
CA GLY A 487 -12.89 -22.80 -19.81
C GLY A 487 -12.00 -22.66 -18.58
N PHE A 488 -10.88 -23.39 -18.53
CA PHE A 488 -9.85 -23.25 -17.50
C PHE A 488 -9.35 -21.80 -17.41
N SER A 489 -8.97 -21.19 -18.53
CA SER A 489 -8.42 -19.83 -18.59
C SER A 489 -9.41 -18.78 -18.09
N VAL A 490 -10.70 -18.93 -18.40
CA VAL A 490 -11.79 -18.05 -17.92
C VAL A 490 -11.91 -18.12 -16.39
N ILE A 491 -12.05 -19.32 -15.84
CA ILE A 491 -12.28 -19.52 -14.42
C ILE A 491 -11.02 -19.12 -13.63
N TYR A 492 -9.84 -19.56 -14.09
CA TYR A 492 -8.58 -19.23 -13.44
C TYR A 492 -8.35 -17.71 -13.38
N GLY A 493 -8.56 -16.99 -14.50
CA GLY A 493 -8.41 -15.54 -14.55
C GLY A 493 -9.33 -14.80 -13.56
N LEU A 494 -10.59 -15.24 -13.42
CA LEU A 494 -11.52 -14.69 -12.42
C LEU A 494 -11.04 -14.95 -11.00
N CYS A 495 -10.55 -16.14 -10.70
CA CYS A 495 -10.14 -16.54 -9.36
C CYS A 495 -8.92 -15.77 -8.86
N ILE A 496 -7.88 -15.64 -9.70
CA ILE A 496 -6.63 -14.95 -9.31
C ILE A 496 -6.81 -13.43 -9.11
N ALA A 497 -7.89 -12.85 -9.62
CA ALA A 497 -8.20 -11.43 -9.44
C ALA A 497 -8.42 -11.06 -7.97
N ALA A 498 -9.05 -11.92 -7.18
CA ALA A 498 -9.29 -11.70 -5.75
C ALA A 498 -7.97 -11.61 -4.97
N TYR A 499 -7.02 -12.50 -5.23
CA TYR A 499 -5.72 -12.52 -4.57
C TYR A 499 -4.97 -11.19 -4.68
N THR A 500 -5.03 -10.53 -5.84
CA THR A 500 -4.37 -9.24 -6.06
C THR A 500 -5.15 -8.07 -5.48
N SER A 501 -6.48 -8.08 -5.59
CA SER A 501 -7.35 -6.96 -5.21
C SER A 501 -7.62 -6.90 -3.71
N MET A 502 -7.71 -8.06 -3.02
CA MET A 502 -8.07 -8.13 -1.60
C MET A 502 -6.90 -7.93 -0.64
N THR A 503 -5.67 -7.88 -1.12
CA THR A 503 -4.48 -7.79 -0.26
C THR A 503 -4.50 -6.56 0.64
N SER A 504 -4.73 -5.36 0.11
CA SER A 504 -4.71 -4.13 0.92
C SER A 504 -5.90 -4.03 1.89
N PRO A 505 -7.16 -4.38 1.54
CA PRO A 505 -8.23 -4.51 2.51
C PRO A 505 -7.92 -5.51 3.65
N ILE A 506 -7.40 -6.69 3.33
CA ILE A 506 -7.05 -7.71 4.34
C ILE A 506 -5.98 -7.20 5.31
N ILE A 507 -4.94 -6.52 4.82
CA ILE A 507 -3.91 -5.92 5.68
C ILE A 507 -4.53 -4.88 6.62
N CYS A 508 -5.40 -4.00 6.10
CA CYS A 508 -6.07 -2.99 6.90
C CYS A 508 -6.95 -3.60 7.99
N ASP A 509 -7.70 -4.67 7.67
CA ASP A 509 -8.57 -5.35 8.62
C ASP A 509 -7.79 -6.10 9.73
N LEU A 510 -6.59 -6.61 9.41
CA LEU A 510 -5.76 -7.37 10.35
C LEU A 510 -4.84 -6.49 11.19
N LEU A 511 -4.19 -5.49 10.60
CA LEU A 511 -3.09 -4.75 11.22
C LEU A 511 -3.39 -3.26 11.42
N GLY A 512 -4.46 -2.77 10.79
CA GLY A 512 -4.79 -1.34 10.74
C GLY A 512 -3.96 -0.56 9.73
N ILE A 513 -4.43 0.66 9.43
CA ILE A 513 -3.86 1.51 8.38
C ILE A 513 -2.43 1.98 8.68
N GLY A 514 -2.10 2.17 9.97
CA GLY A 514 -0.77 2.62 10.39
C GLY A 514 0.38 1.66 10.07
N LYS A 515 0.09 0.37 9.81
CA LYS A 515 1.08 -0.66 9.46
C LYS A 515 0.97 -1.13 8.00
N LEU A 516 0.09 -0.47 7.21
CA LEU A 516 -0.19 -0.88 5.82
C LEU A 516 1.06 -0.82 4.95
N SER A 517 1.82 0.28 4.97
CA SER A 517 3.01 0.47 4.14
C SER A 517 4.09 -0.58 4.42
N ASN A 518 4.34 -0.88 5.70
CA ASN A 518 5.30 -1.91 6.10
C ASN A 518 4.83 -3.32 5.66
N ALA A 519 3.58 -3.69 6.02
CA ALA A 519 3.03 -4.98 5.66
C ALA A 519 3.01 -5.19 4.14
N PHE A 520 2.62 -4.16 3.39
CA PHE A 520 2.58 -4.20 1.93
C PHE A 520 3.98 -4.36 1.32
N GLY A 521 4.98 -3.64 1.86
CA GLY A 521 6.38 -3.74 1.43
C GLY A 521 6.95 -5.16 1.61
N LEU A 522 6.73 -5.77 2.77
CA LEU A 522 7.16 -7.15 3.05
C LEU A 522 6.41 -8.18 2.18
N LEU A 523 5.09 -8.00 1.95
CA LEU A 523 4.32 -8.91 1.09
C LEU A 523 4.76 -8.83 -0.37
N ILE A 524 5.04 -7.64 -0.90
CA ILE A 524 5.56 -7.48 -2.26
C ILE A 524 6.93 -8.16 -2.39
N LEU A 525 7.79 -8.04 -1.38
CA LEU A 525 9.08 -8.74 -1.35
C LEU A 525 8.89 -10.26 -1.39
N ALA A 526 7.97 -10.81 -0.57
CA ALA A 526 7.64 -12.23 -0.60
C ALA A 526 7.15 -12.69 -1.97
N ARG A 527 6.26 -11.91 -2.59
CA ARG A 527 5.75 -12.17 -3.95
C ARG A 527 6.86 -12.11 -5.00
N GLY A 528 7.79 -11.17 -4.86
CA GLY A 528 8.94 -11.06 -5.77
C GLY A 528 9.84 -12.29 -5.70
N VAL A 529 10.22 -12.71 -4.49
CA VAL A 529 11.03 -13.92 -4.29
C VAL A 529 10.32 -15.16 -4.83
N SER A 530 9.03 -15.33 -4.51
CA SER A 530 8.25 -16.47 -5.01
C SER A 530 8.05 -16.45 -6.53
N GLY A 531 7.91 -15.25 -7.12
CA GLY A 531 7.83 -15.07 -8.57
C GLY A 531 9.11 -15.50 -9.29
N ILE A 532 10.28 -15.23 -8.71
CA ILE A 532 11.57 -15.70 -9.24
C ILE A 532 11.66 -17.24 -9.17
N TYR A 533 11.21 -17.82 -8.08
CA TYR A 533 11.39 -19.24 -7.78
C TYR A 533 10.31 -20.14 -8.43
N GLY A 534 9.06 -19.70 -8.50
CA GLY A 534 7.90 -20.51 -8.88
C GLY A 534 8.00 -21.18 -10.25
N PRO A 535 8.10 -20.40 -11.36
CA PRO A 535 8.19 -20.98 -12.71
C PRO A 535 9.42 -21.88 -12.92
N PRO A 536 10.64 -21.55 -12.46
CA PRO A 536 11.77 -22.48 -12.54
C PRO A 536 11.56 -23.79 -11.79
N LEU A 537 10.93 -23.75 -10.61
CA LEU A 537 10.57 -24.95 -9.88
C LEU A 537 9.60 -25.84 -10.67
N ALA A 538 8.55 -25.23 -11.26
CA ALA A 538 7.61 -25.98 -12.10
C ALA A 538 8.29 -26.53 -13.35
N GLY A 539 9.24 -25.80 -13.93
CA GLY A 539 10.06 -26.27 -15.06
C GLY A 539 10.99 -27.43 -14.68
N ALA A 540 11.56 -27.43 -13.47
CA ALA A 540 12.35 -28.55 -12.97
C ALA A 540 11.49 -29.80 -12.75
N VAL A 541 10.26 -29.63 -12.24
CA VAL A 541 9.28 -30.73 -12.12
C VAL A 541 8.92 -31.28 -13.49
N PHE A 542 8.69 -30.41 -14.48
CA PHE A 542 8.47 -30.84 -15.87
C PHE A 542 9.64 -31.67 -16.40
N GLN A 543 10.90 -31.23 -16.17
CA GLN A 543 12.08 -31.98 -16.61
C GLN A 543 12.19 -33.37 -15.95
N ALA A 544 11.85 -33.46 -14.67
CA ALA A 544 11.93 -34.72 -13.93
C ALA A 544 10.82 -35.71 -14.35
N THR A 545 9.65 -35.22 -14.73
CA THR A 545 8.46 -36.04 -15.04
C THR A 545 8.16 -36.17 -16.52
N ASN A 546 8.75 -35.28 -17.32
CA ASN A 546 8.45 -35.13 -18.77
C ASN A 546 6.95 -34.84 -19.05
N ASN A 547 6.23 -34.31 -18.04
CA ASN A 547 4.81 -34.05 -18.11
C ASN A 547 4.45 -32.72 -17.42
N TYR A 548 3.66 -31.85 -18.08
CA TYR A 548 3.15 -30.62 -17.50
C TYR A 548 2.13 -30.84 -16.38
N ASP A 549 1.42 -31.97 -16.37
CA ASP A 549 0.42 -32.27 -15.35
C ASP A 549 1.00 -32.12 -13.93
N ALA A 550 2.23 -32.64 -13.72
CA ALA A 550 2.92 -32.51 -12.44
C ALA A 550 3.22 -31.05 -12.07
N SER A 551 3.52 -30.20 -13.05
CA SER A 551 3.76 -28.75 -12.81
C SER A 551 2.47 -28.03 -12.44
N PHE A 552 1.33 -28.37 -13.04
CA PHE A 552 0.03 -27.80 -12.66
C PHE A 552 -0.46 -28.32 -11.31
N TYR A 553 -0.25 -29.60 -10.98
CA TYR A 553 -0.49 -30.14 -9.66
C TYR A 553 0.35 -29.45 -8.58
N LEU A 554 1.61 -29.14 -8.87
CA LEU A 554 2.45 -28.34 -7.98
C LEU A 554 1.81 -26.96 -7.72
N GLY A 555 1.36 -26.27 -8.78
CA GLY A 555 0.68 -24.98 -8.68
C GLY A 555 -0.59 -25.06 -7.82
N GLY A 556 -1.42 -26.08 -8.05
CA GLY A 556 -2.62 -26.36 -7.23
C GLY A 556 -2.29 -26.60 -5.76
N GLY A 557 -1.23 -27.38 -5.49
CA GLY A 557 -0.73 -27.63 -4.13
C GLY A 557 -0.26 -26.36 -3.42
N MET A 558 0.42 -25.46 -4.14
CA MET A 558 0.86 -24.17 -3.60
C MET A 558 -0.33 -23.26 -3.23
N TYR A 559 -1.37 -23.20 -4.08
CA TYR A 559 -2.59 -22.47 -3.74
C TYR A 559 -3.34 -23.08 -2.55
N LEU A 560 -3.37 -24.41 -2.43
CA LEU A 560 -3.99 -25.08 -1.30
C LEU A 560 -3.25 -24.77 0.01
N LEU A 561 -1.91 -24.81 0.00
CA LEU A 561 -1.09 -24.41 1.16
C LEU A 561 -1.34 -22.94 1.53
N SER A 562 -1.45 -22.06 0.53
CA SER A 562 -1.81 -20.67 0.75
C SER A 562 -3.19 -20.56 1.43
N ALA A 563 -4.20 -21.26 0.93
CA ALA A 563 -5.54 -21.24 1.50
C ALA A 563 -5.54 -21.73 2.96
N VAL A 564 -4.78 -22.77 3.28
CA VAL A 564 -4.62 -23.25 4.66
C VAL A 564 -4.01 -22.17 5.55
N CYS A 565 -2.92 -21.50 5.12
CA CYS A 565 -2.32 -20.42 5.87
C CYS A 565 -3.31 -19.26 6.12
N HIS A 566 -4.11 -18.89 5.12
CA HIS A 566 -5.11 -17.84 5.27
C HIS A 566 -6.32 -18.30 6.12
N MET A 567 -6.69 -19.60 6.12
CA MET A 567 -7.73 -20.13 7.00
C MET A 567 -7.36 -19.98 8.48
N VAL A 568 -6.08 -20.12 8.82
CA VAL A 568 -5.60 -19.90 10.19
C VAL A 568 -5.95 -18.51 10.71
N LEU A 569 -6.03 -17.50 9.84
CA LEU A 569 -6.39 -16.12 10.20
C LEU A 569 -7.86 -15.93 10.62
N HIS A 570 -8.73 -16.92 10.36
CA HIS A 570 -10.13 -16.90 10.79
C HIS A 570 -10.32 -17.27 12.26
N PHE A 571 -9.33 -17.94 12.89
CA PHE A 571 -9.46 -18.38 14.27
C PHE A 571 -9.38 -17.20 15.25
N PRO A 572 -10.43 -16.97 16.08
CA PRO A 572 -10.47 -15.85 17.03
C PRO A 572 -9.40 -15.93 18.13
N CYS A 573 -8.84 -17.13 18.37
CA CYS A 573 -7.77 -17.34 19.35
C CYS A 573 -6.52 -16.50 19.03
N ILE A 574 -6.16 -16.39 17.75
CA ILE A 574 -4.96 -15.66 17.31
C ILE A 574 -5.13 -14.16 17.57
N LYS A 575 -6.31 -13.59 17.23
CA LYS A 575 -6.61 -12.18 17.51
C LYS A 575 -6.59 -11.85 18.98
N LYS A 576 -7.13 -12.74 19.83
CA LYS A 576 -7.14 -12.54 21.29
C LYS A 576 -5.76 -12.65 21.91
N GLU A 577 -4.91 -13.55 21.43
CA GLU A 577 -3.55 -13.73 21.93
C GLU A 577 -2.65 -12.54 21.56
N GLU A 578 -2.79 -12.01 20.34
CA GLU A 578 -2.06 -10.79 19.93
C GLU A 578 -2.50 -9.56 20.71
N GLN A 579 -3.79 -9.39 20.97
CA GLN A 579 -4.30 -8.30 21.82
C GLN A 579 -3.80 -8.40 23.27
N ARG A 580 -3.69 -9.60 23.83
CA ARG A 580 -3.08 -9.83 25.16
C ARG A 580 -1.62 -9.40 25.19
N LYS A 581 -0.82 -9.85 24.20
CA LYS A 581 0.61 -9.48 24.13
C LYS A 581 0.81 -7.96 23.93
N GLU A 582 -0.09 -7.27 23.25
CA GLU A 582 -0.04 -5.79 23.13
C GLU A 582 -0.41 -5.08 24.43
N LEU A 583 -1.28 -5.67 25.26
CA LEU A 583 -1.61 -5.15 26.59
C LEU A 583 -0.49 -5.40 27.61
N ASP A 584 0.20 -6.52 27.53
CA ASP A 584 1.32 -6.87 28.41
C ASP A 584 2.60 -6.05 28.14
N ILE A 585 2.72 -5.47 26.94
CA ILE A 585 3.87 -4.62 26.52
C ILE A 585 3.63 -3.13 26.83
N ARG A 586 2.37 -2.72 27.09
CA ARG A 586 2.00 -1.36 27.51
C ARG A 586 2.06 -1.19 29.02
#